data_7da20081c9a57bb4c976110e16d69916
#
_entry.id   7da20081c9a57bb4c976110e16d69916
#
_cell.length_a   1.000
_cell.length_b   1.000
_cell.length_c   1.000
_cell.angle_alpha   90.00
_cell.angle_beta   90.00
_cell.angle_gamma   90.00
#
_symmetry.space_group_name_H-M   'P 1'
#
loop_
_entity.id
_entity.type
_entity.pdbx_description
1 polymer ?
#
loop_
_entity_poly.entity_id
_entity_poly.type
_entity_poly.pdbx_seq_one_letter_code
_entity_poly.pdbx_strand_id
1 'polypeptide(L)'
;MGHTLFGALGLFSLNILLYCGHAQGVPQSVLTVSPSWTSPGDSVTLTCSVKPPSAGWRFFWYKAVPDMSRYSYYTYELLAGGTTGTEQDSYILHGQTHTAGYQCRAGRGDPVSYNQYSYVKFVWSGGVNPAASLTVSPHRLQHFSTESLSLICEGNSAEWRVKKADEDGYVSSCSDWGEMTGSTCNIDIRARSGVYWCESATQSSNAANITIHRESVTLHCRHGDQRKEKAADFYKDKTLIEMDRHVHRHFGVLKPKGQPSPK
;
A
#
# COMPACT_ATOMS: atom_id res chain seq x y z
N MET A 1 60.21 -4.27 35.11
CA MET A 1 59.43 -5.14 34.22
C MET A 1 57.93 -4.75 34.07
N GLY A 2 57.50 -3.54 34.50
CA GLY A 2 56.08 -3.15 34.46
C GLY A 2 55.62 -2.37 33.23
N HIS A 3 56.54 -1.76 32.48
CA HIS A 3 56.18 -0.85 31.39
C HIS A 3 55.82 -1.55 30.05
N THR A 4 56.26 -2.77 29.81
CA THR A 4 55.94 -3.56 28.59
C THR A 4 54.57 -4.17 28.63
N LEU A 5 54.02 -4.44 29.81
CA LEU A 5 52.69 -5.07 29.95
C LEU A 5 51.56 -4.06 29.65
N PHE A 6 51.75 -2.80 30.06
CA PHE A 6 50.75 -1.74 29.79
C PHE A 6 50.70 -1.34 28.29
N GLY A 7 51.86 -1.38 27.61
CA GLY A 7 51.89 -1.11 26.17
C GLY A 7 51.19 -2.19 25.33
N ALA A 8 51.33 -3.45 25.71
CA ALA A 8 50.70 -4.55 25.02
C ALA A 8 49.18 -4.57 25.23
N LEU A 9 48.70 -4.27 26.45
CA LEU A 9 47.25 -4.15 26.75
C LEU A 9 46.62 -2.95 26.03
N GLY A 10 47.34 -1.82 25.93
CA GLY A 10 46.87 -0.63 25.20
C GLY A 10 46.72 -0.89 23.69
N LEU A 11 47.64 -1.60 23.08
CA LEU A 11 47.59 -1.99 21.66
C LEU A 11 46.51 -3.02 21.38
N PHE A 12 46.24 -3.94 22.31
CA PHE A 12 45.15 -4.93 22.17
C PHE A 12 43.78 -4.26 22.26
N SER A 13 43.61 -3.34 23.22
CA SER A 13 42.35 -2.59 23.34
C SER A 13 42.10 -1.64 22.16
N LEU A 14 43.14 -1.03 21.60
CA LEU A 14 43.02 -0.19 20.41
C LEU A 14 42.66 -1.02 19.17
N ASN A 15 43.20 -2.21 18.99
CA ASN A 15 42.84 -3.11 17.91
C ASN A 15 41.37 -3.62 18.03
N ILE A 16 40.89 -3.89 19.25
CA ILE A 16 39.51 -4.26 19.50
C ILE A 16 38.57 -3.09 19.18
N LEU A 17 38.92 -1.86 19.52
CA LEU A 17 38.13 -0.66 19.19
C LEU A 17 38.10 -0.40 17.68
N LEU A 18 39.22 -0.62 16.98
CA LEU A 18 39.26 -0.53 15.51
C LEU A 18 38.45 -1.63 14.82
N TYR A 19 38.37 -2.82 15.41
CA TYR A 19 37.55 -3.91 14.87
C TYR A 19 36.06 -3.75 15.16
N CYS A 20 35.68 -3.16 16.30
CA CYS A 20 34.29 -2.81 16.60
C CYS A 20 33.75 -1.62 15.79
N GLY A 21 34.61 -0.77 15.23
CA GLY A 21 34.23 0.42 14.48
C GLY A 21 33.69 0.16 13.05
N HIS A 22 33.73 -1.10 12.56
CA HIS A 22 33.35 -1.46 11.19
C HIS A 22 32.24 -2.50 11.11
N ALA A 23 31.32 -2.55 12.08
CA ALA A 23 30.05 -3.19 11.88
C ALA A 23 29.20 -2.33 10.92
N GLN A 24 29.63 -2.18 9.67
CA GLN A 24 28.76 -1.68 8.61
C GLN A 24 27.60 -2.68 8.51
N GLY A 25 26.39 -2.23 8.88
CA GLY A 25 25.19 -3.04 8.72
C GLY A 25 25.13 -3.60 7.31
N VAL A 26 24.56 -4.79 7.16
CA VAL A 26 24.38 -5.41 5.83
C VAL A 26 23.70 -4.40 4.92
N PRO A 27 24.30 -4.06 3.74
CA PRO A 27 23.70 -3.11 2.82
C PRO A 27 22.26 -3.51 2.51
N GLN A 28 21.34 -2.55 2.52
CA GLN A 28 19.94 -2.78 2.23
C GLN A 28 19.60 -2.28 0.84
N SER A 29 18.82 -3.07 0.09
CA SER A 29 18.21 -2.62 -1.15
C SER A 29 17.00 -1.74 -0.87
N VAL A 30 16.81 -0.72 -1.73
CA VAL A 30 15.65 0.15 -1.74
C VAL A 30 15.03 0.12 -3.13
N LEU A 31 13.77 -0.32 -3.21
CA LEU A 31 13.00 -0.34 -4.44
C LEU A 31 12.15 0.92 -4.57
N THR A 32 12.20 1.55 -5.72
CA THR A 32 11.25 2.59 -6.16
C THR A 32 10.52 2.14 -7.41
N VAL A 33 9.29 2.62 -7.60
CA VAL A 33 8.39 2.25 -8.69
C VAL A 33 7.85 3.52 -9.34
N SER A 34 7.91 3.62 -10.67
CA SER A 34 7.41 4.78 -11.40
C SER A 34 6.83 4.39 -12.76
N PRO A 35 5.58 4.76 -13.03
CA PRO A 35 4.57 5.24 -12.09
C PRO A 35 4.09 4.13 -11.14
N SER A 36 3.57 4.48 -9.96
CA SER A 36 3.00 3.50 -9.02
C SER A 36 1.56 3.11 -9.36
N TRP A 37 0.83 3.97 -10.09
CA TRP A 37 -0.49 3.70 -10.66
C TRP A 37 -0.41 3.64 -12.17
N THR A 38 -1.03 2.64 -12.77
CA THR A 38 -0.99 2.38 -14.21
C THR A 38 -2.37 2.09 -14.78
N SER A 39 -2.53 2.38 -16.08
CA SER A 39 -3.60 1.82 -16.87
C SER A 39 -3.16 0.49 -17.50
N PRO A 40 -4.11 -0.40 -17.87
CA PRO A 40 -3.76 -1.66 -18.54
C PRO A 40 -2.92 -1.43 -19.80
N GLY A 41 -1.78 -2.10 -19.84
CA GLY A 41 -0.84 -2.00 -20.98
C GLY A 41 0.28 -0.98 -20.82
N ASP A 42 0.24 -0.11 -19.81
CA ASP A 42 1.33 0.83 -19.52
C ASP A 42 2.60 0.10 -19.08
N SER A 43 3.73 0.77 -19.27
CA SER A 43 5.01 0.31 -18.76
C SER A 43 5.35 0.96 -17.43
N VAL A 44 6.00 0.20 -16.55
CA VAL A 44 6.44 0.64 -15.23
C VAL A 44 7.93 0.41 -15.08
N THR A 45 8.65 1.39 -14.57
CA THR A 45 10.07 1.27 -14.24
C THR A 45 10.23 0.97 -12.76
N LEU A 46 10.89 -0.15 -12.46
CA LEU A 46 11.40 -0.49 -11.15
C LEU A 46 12.85 -0.01 -11.06
N THR A 47 13.24 0.70 -10.00
CA THR A 47 14.63 1.09 -9.75
C THR A 47 15.08 0.59 -8.39
N CYS A 48 16.20 -0.14 -8.36
CA CYS A 48 16.79 -0.75 -7.17
C CYS A 48 18.09 -0.04 -6.81
N SER A 49 18.16 0.56 -5.64
CA SER A 49 19.39 1.17 -5.12
C SER A 49 19.89 0.45 -3.89
N VAL A 50 21.20 0.51 -3.65
CA VAL A 50 21.84 -0.06 -2.46
C VAL A 50 22.31 1.06 -1.54
N LYS A 51 22.05 0.93 -0.25
CA LYS A 51 22.51 1.88 0.77
C LYS A 51 23.46 1.18 1.75
N PRO A 52 24.69 1.72 1.96
CA PRO A 52 25.32 2.84 1.26
C PRO A 52 25.64 2.49 -0.21
N PRO A 53 25.71 3.50 -1.11
CA PRO A 53 26.02 3.28 -2.52
C PRO A 53 27.42 2.68 -2.69
N SER A 54 27.56 1.69 -3.57
CA SER A 54 28.86 1.14 -3.96
C SER A 54 28.76 0.48 -5.35
N ALA A 55 29.89 0.29 -6.01
CA ALA A 55 29.95 -0.29 -7.34
C ALA A 55 29.96 -1.84 -7.33
N GLY A 56 29.78 -2.43 -8.50
CA GLY A 56 29.92 -3.87 -8.71
C GLY A 56 28.73 -4.73 -8.32
N TRP A 57 27.57 -4.11 -8.12
CA TRP A 57 26.34 -4.83 -7.86
C TRP A 57 25.70 -5.32 -9.15
N ARG A 58 25.07 -6.50 -9.07
CA ARG A 58 24.05 -7.00 -9.99
C ARG A 58 22.71 -7.02 -9.27
N PHE A 59 21.61 -6.69 -9.98
CA PHE A 59 20.29 -6.53 -9.39
C PHE A 59 19.38 -7.69 -9.76
N PHE A 60 18.66 -8.19 -8.77
CA PHE A 60 17.75 -9.32 -8.86
C PHE A 60 16.34 -8.85 -8.52
N TRP A 61 15.40 -9.15 -9.39
CA TRP A 61 14.04 -8.61 -9.39
C TRP A 61 13.03 -9.72 -9.12
N TYR A 62 12.10 -9.46 -8.22
CA TYR A 62 11.15 -10.47 -7.77
C TYR A 62 9.74 -9.93 -7.80
N LYS A 63 8.77 -10.80 -8.21
CA LYS A 63 7.34 -10.58 -8.09
C LYS A 63 6.83 -11.28 -6.84
N ALA A 64 5.99 -10.58 -6.07
CA ALA A 64 5.26 -11.16 -4.95
C ALA A 64 4.10 -12.01 -5.48
N VAL A 65 4.04 -13.25 -5.04
CA VAL A 65 2.98 -14.21 -5.37
C VAL A 65 2.26 -14.58 -4.08
N PRO A 66 0.91 -14.48 -4.01
CA PRO A 66 0.16 -14.80 -2.81
C PRO A 66 0.38 -16.23 -2.34
N ASP A 67 0.74 -16.42 -1.08
CA ASP A 67 0.75 -17.74 -0.46
C ASP A 67 -0.64 -18.04 0.09
N MET A 68 -1.40 -18.87 -0.61
CA MET A 68 -2.77 -19.20 -0.24
C MET A 68 -2.85 -20.10 1.00
N SER A 69 -1.75 -20.68 1.45
CA SER A 69 -1.69 -21.41 2.72
C SER A 69 -1.55 -20.51 3.93
N ARG A 70 -1.15 -19.23 3.72
CA ARG A 70 -0.90 -18.23 4.78
C ARG A 70 -1.53 -16.89 4.42
N TYR A 71 -2.42 -16.38 5.27
CA TYR A 71 -3.27 -15.21 4.99
C TYR A 71 -2.54 -13.89 4.70
N SER A 72 -1.30 -13.72 5.14
CA SER A 72 -0.58 -12.44 5.02
C SER A 72 0.80 -12.58 4.39
N TYR A 73 1.10 -13.72 3.80
CA TYR A 73 2.43 -14.00 3.27
C TYR A 73 2.43 -14.05 1.75
N TYR A 74 3.56 -13.64 1.20
CA TYR A 74 3.89 -13.76 -0.21
C TYR A 74 5.11 -14.66 -0.34
N THR A 75 5.11 -15.49 -1.35
CA THR A 75 6.32 -16.06 -1.92
C THR A 75 6.84 -15.13 -3.00
N TYR A 76 8.08 -15.29 -3.40
CA TYR A 76 8.72 -14.37 -4.34
C TYR A 76 9.32 -15.13 -5.49
N GLU A 77 8.83 -14.84 -6.69
CA GLU A 77 9.29 -15.43 -7.93
C GLU A 77 10.26 -14.47 -8.62
N LEU A 78 11.40 -15.02 -9.06
CA LEU A 78 12.40 -14.28 -9.81
C LEU A 78 11.85 -13.93 -11.18
N LEU A 79 11.92 -12.65 -11.57
CA LEU A 79 11.49 -12.21 -12.89
C LEU A 79 12.41 -12.77 -14.00
N ALA A 80 11.86 -12.89 -15.21
CA ALA A 80 12.56 -13.45 -16.36
C ALA A 80 13.90 -12.73 -16.62
N GLY A 81 14.94 -13.51 -16.95
CA GLY A 81 16.31 -13.01 -17.13
C GLY A 81 17.09 -12.79 -15.83
N GLY A 82 16.50 -13.09 -14.67
CA GLY A 82 17.05 -12.72 -13.36
C GLY A 82 18.05 -13.69 -12.74
N THR A 83 18.30 -14.88 -13.28
CA THR A 83 19.18 -15.86 -12.63
C THR A 83 20.64 -15.38 -12.48
N THR A 84 21.12 -14.55 -13.38
CA THR A 84 22.45 -13.94 -13.33
C THR A 84 22.43 -12.51 -12.81
N GLY A 85 21.23 -11.95 -12.54
CA GLY A 85 21.03 -10.55 -12.21
C GLY A 85 21.28 -9.60 -13.40
N THR A 86 20.74 -8.37 -13.31
CA THR A 86 20.97 -7.29 -14.29
C THR A 86 22.10 -6.38 -13.84
N GLU A 87 22.85 -5.81 -14.80
CA GLU A 87 23.88 -4.79 -14.50
C GLU A 87 23.24 -3.43 -14.25
N GLN A 88 22.11 -3.18 -14.94
CA GLN A 88 21.32 -1.97 -14.73
C GLN A 88 20.56 -2.06 -13.40
N ASP A 89 20.50 -0.96 -12.72
CA ASP A 89 19.73 -0.75 -11.48
C ASP A 89 18.23 -0.53 -11.75
N SER A 90 17.81 -0.67 -13.00
CA SER A 90 16.43 -0.50 -13.45
C SER A 90 15.92 -1.71 -14.22
N TYR A 91 14.62 -1.99 -14.09
CA TYR A 91 13.88 -3.05 -14.79
C TYR A 91 12.54 -2.50 -15.27
N ILE A 92 12.22 -2.71 -16.53
CA ILE A 92 10.98 -2.22 -17.13
C ILE A 92 9.98 -3.37 -17.20
N LEU A 93 8.83 -3.17 -16.56
CA LEU A 93 7.66 -4.04 -16.68
C LEU A 93 6.82 -3.53 -17.85
N HIS A 94 6.54 -4.38 -18.81
CA HIS A 94 5.69 -4.06 -19.96
C HIS A 94 4.32 -4.70 -19.83
N GLY A 95 3.27 -3.99 -20.28
CA GLY A 95 1.93 -4.53 -20.40
C GLY A 95 1.28 -4.91 -19.08
N GLN A 96 1.52 -4.13 -18.04
CA GLN A 96 0.95 -4.37 -16.74
C GLN A 96 -0.59 -4.25 -16.76
N THR A 97 -1.30 -5.31 -16.42
CA THR A 97 -2.77 -5.38 -16.50
C THR A 97 -3.45 -5.60 -15.16
N HIS A 98 -2.69 -5.84 -14.10
CA HIS A 98 -3.20 -6.17 -12.77
C HIS A 98 -2.28 -5.61 -11.68
N THR A 99 -2.82 -5.48 -10.49
CA THR A 99 -2.06 -5.07 -9.30
C THR A 99 -1.06 -6.16 -8.92
N ALA A 100 0.20 -5.78 -8.68
CA ALA A 100 1.23 -6.73 -8.24
C ALA A 100 2.27 -6.05 -7.34
N GLY A 101 2.81 -6.81 -6.39
CA GLY A 101 3.93 -6.41 -5.55
C GLY A 101 5.27 -6.85 -6.13
N TYR A 102 6.30 -6.03 -5.92
CA TYR A 102 7.67 -6.30 -6.36
C TYR A 102 8.67 -6.01 -5.24
N GLN A 103 9.78 -6.69 -5.29
CA GLN A 103 10.97 -6.38 -4.47
C GLN A 103 12.24 -6.63 -5.26
N CYS A 104 13.34 -6.09 -4.80
CA CYS A 104 14.66 -6.30 -5.37
C CYS A 104 15.67 -6.63 -4.29
N ARG A 105 16.78 -7.22 -4.69
CA ARG A 105 18.03 -7.27 -3.93
C ARG A 105 19.21 -7.15 -4.87
N ALA A 106 20.36 -6.78 -4.32
CA ALA A 106 21.60 -6.74 -5.05
C ALA A 106 22.54 -7.87 -4.58
N GLY A 107 23.38 -8.34 -5.51
CA GLY A 107 24.39 -9.34 -5.22
C GLY A 107 25.69 -9.00 -5.95
N ARG A 108 26.83 -9.44 -5.41
CA ARG A 108 28.14 -9.26 -6.03
C ARG A 108 29.10 -10.41 -5.65
N GLY A 109 30.17 -10.55 -6.45
CA GLY A 109 31.19 -11.58 -6.23
C GLY A 109 30.88 -12.92 -6.87
N ASP A 110 31.84 -13.83 -6.79
CA ASP A 110 31.73 -15.23 -7.20
C ASP A 110 32.38 -16.12 -6.11
N PRO A 111 31.61 -16.88 -5.35
CA PRO A 111 30.14 -17.02 -5.40
C PRO A 111 29.41 -15.74 -5.03
N VAL A 112 28.16 -15.57 -5.53
CA VAL A 112 27.38 -14.35 -5.33
C VAL A 112 27.00 -14.19 -3.86
N SER A 113 27.41 -13.06 -3.27
CA SER A 113 26.98 -12.62 -1.95
C SER A 113 25.87 -11.59 -2.11
N TYR A 114 24.71 -11.82 -1.47
CA TYR A 114 23.54 -10.96 -1.56
C TYR A 114 23.42 -10.03 -0.36
N ASN A 115 22.91 -8.82 -0.62
CA ASN A 115 22.44 -7.93 0.43
C ASN A 115 21.01 -8.25 0.87
N GLN A 116 20.44 -7.42 1.76
CA GLN A 116 19.06 -7.57 2.20
C GLN A 116 18.09 -7.15 1.08
N TYR A 117 16.95 -7.85 1.00
CA TYR A 117 15.85 -7.47 0.14
C TYR A 117 15.32 -6.07 0.47
N SER A 118 14.81 -5.39 -0.55
CA SER A 118 13.99 -4.21 -0.36
C SER A 118 12.65 -4.56 0.31
N TYR A 119 11.97 -3.57 0.86
CA TYR A 119 10.53 -3.71 1.13
C TYR A 119 9.77 -3.89 -0.18
N VAL A 120 8.63 -4.59 -0.10
CA VAL A 120 7.72 -4.73 -1.24
C VAL A 120 7.15 -3.38 -1.62
N LYS A 121 7.13 -3.08 -2.92
CA LYS A 121 6.43 -1.94 -3.50
C LYS A 121 5.41 -2.46 -4.51
N PHE A 122 4.22 -1.88 -4.47
CA PHE A 122 3.14 -2.29 -5.35
C PHE A 122 3.06 -1.39 -6.59
N VAL A 123 2.70 -2.02 -7.70
CA VAL A 123 2.19 -1.39 -8.91
C VAL A 123 0.68 -1.59 -8.91
N TRP A 124 -0.05 -0.49 -8.80
CA TRP A 124 -1.50 -0.48 -8.73
C TRP A 124 -2.10 -0.35 -10.13
N SER A 125 -2.96 -1.26 -10.52
CA SER A 125 -3.72 -1.16 -11.76
C SER A 125 -5.03 -0.43 -11.51
N GLY A 126 -5.24 0.73 -12.14
CA GLY A 126 -6.49 1.49 -12.08
C GLY A 126 -7.58 1.02 -13.04
N GLY A 127 -7.22 0.17 -14.01
CA GLY A 127 -8.15 -0.31 -15.03
C GLY A 127 -8.77 -1.66 -14.69
N VAL A 128 -10.00 -1.86 -15.14
CA VAL A 128 -10.70 -3.14 -14.96
C VAL A 128 -10.03 -4.22 -15.81
N ASN A 129 -9.69 -5.34 -15.17
CA ASN A 129 -9.22 -6.54 -15.85
C ASN A 129 -10.39 -7.52 -15.95
N PRO A 130 -10.76 -7.99 -17.16
CA PRO A 130 -11.87 -8.95 -17.33
C PRO A 130 -11.64 -10.28 -16.60
N ALA A 131 -10.37 -10.65 -16.36
CA ALA A 131 -10.04 -11.90 -15.67
C ALA A 131 -10.22 -11.81 -14.15
N ALA A 132 -10.06 -10.61 -13.58
CA ALA A 132 -10.18 -10.36 -12.16
C ALA A 132 -10.49 -8.88 -11.91
N SER A 133 -11.58 -8.58 -11.21
CA SER A 133 -11.97 -7.20 -10.89
C SER A 133 -12.37 -7.02 -9.44
N LEU A 134 -12.08 -5.82 -8.90
CA LEU A 134 -12.63 -5.32 -7.65
C LEU A 134 -13.74 -4.32 -7.95
N THR A 135 -14.92 -4.58 -7.40
CA THR A 135 -16.07 -3.66 -7.40
C THR A 135 -16.35 -3.16 -5.99
N VAL A 136 -16.54 -1.83 -5.86
CA VAL A 136 -16.84 -1.14 -4.60
C VAL A 136 -18.33 -0.83 -4.53
N SER A 137 -19.02 -1.23 -3.47
CA SER A 137 -20.44 -0.96 -3.28
C SER A 137 -20.71 -0.27 -1.93
N PRO A 138 -21.27 0.96 -1.92
CA PRO A 138 -21.73 1.76 -3.05
C PRO A 138 -20.56 2.27 -3.92
N HIS A 139 -20.82 2.46 -5.22
CA HIS A 139 -19.82 2.78 -6.24
C HIS A 139 -19.25 4.21 -6.09
N ARG A 140 -18.36 4.39 -5.13
CA ARG A 140 -17.62 5.64 -4.87
C ARG A 140 -16.32 5.31 -4.11
N LEU A 141 -15.38 6.24 -4.08
CA LEU A 141 -14.06 6.05 -3.43
C LEU A 141 -13.95 6.76 -2.07
N GLN A 142 -14.97 7.52 -1.68
CA GLN A 142 -15.02 8.21 -0.39
C GLN A 142 -16.24 7.72 0.40
N HIS A 143 -16.01 7.25 1.61
CA HIS A 143 -17.01 6.67 2.49
C HIS A 143 -16.89 7.23 3.91
N PHE A 144 -17.97 7.10 4.68
CA PHE A 144 -17.94 7.34 6.12
C PHE A 144 -17.87 5.99 6.85
N SER A 145 -17.21 5.95 7.99
CA SER A 145 -17.05 4.73 8.79
C SER A 145 -18.38 4.15 9.31
N THR A 146 -19.45 4.94 9.28
CA THR A 146 -20.81 4.54 9.66
C THR A 146 -21.61 3.92 8.51
N GLU A 147 -21.09 3.94 7.29
CA GLU A 147 -21.76 3.39 6.11
C GLU A 147 -21.40 1.92 5.90
N SER A 148 -22.37 1.17 5.40
CA SER A 148 -22.09 -0.18 4.91
C SER A 148 -21.31 -0.10 3.62
N LEU A 149 -20.15 -0.75 3.58
CA LEU A 149 -19.26 -0.80 2.43
C LEU A 149 -18.89 -2.25 2.14
N SER A 150 -19.08 -2.68 0.90
CA SER A 150 -18.72 -4.01 0.44
C SER A 150 -17.73 -3.93 -0.70
N LEU A 151 -16.75 -4.79 -0.67
CA LEU A 151 -15.73 -4.99 -1.70
C LEU A 151 -15.97 -6.36 -2.33
N ILE A 152 -16.29 -6.38 -3.62
CA ILE A 152 -16.70 -7.56 -4.34
C ILE A 152 -15.60 -7.95 -5.32
N CYS A 153 -15.09 -9.18 -5.19
CA CYS A 153 -14.11 -9.75 -6.10
C CYS A 153 -14.83 -10.59 -7.16
N GLU A 154 -14.57 -10.30 -8.43
CA GLU A 154 -15.13 -11.01 -9.57
C GLU A 154 -14.02 -11.57 -10.44
N GLY A 155 -14.23 -12.75 -11.03
CA GLY A 155 -13.27 -13.42 -11.91
C GLY A 155 -13.32 -14.94 -11.79
N ASN A 156 -12.41 -15.61 -12.48
CA ASN A 156 -12.43 -17.08 -12.66
C ASN A 156 -11.71 -17.85 -11.52
N SER A 157 -11.54 -17.26 -10.34
CA SER A 157 -10.92 -17.96 -9.20
C SER A 157 -11.99 -18.48 -8.23
N ALA A 158 -11.73 -19.65 -7.64
CA ALA A 158 -12.59 -20.24 -6.61
C ALA A 158 -12.39 -19.59 -5.23
N GLU A 159 -11.20 -19.04 -4.98
CA GLU A 159 -10.86 -18.44 -3.69
C GLU A 159 -10.33 -17.02 -3.91
N TRP A 160 -11.05 -16.05 -3.38
CA TRP A 160 -10.66 -14.66 -3.38
C TRP A 160 -10.30 -14.16 -1.99
N ARG A 161 -9.32 -13.27 -1.93
CA ARG A 161 -8.97 -12.50 -0.75
C ARG A 161 -8.98 -11.02 -1.07
N VAL A 162 -9.65 -10.25 -0.25
CA VAL A 162 -9.56 -8.79 -0.33
C VAL A 162 -8.41 -8.34 0.57
N LYS A 163 -7.52 -7.58 -0.01
CA LYS A 163 -6.32 -7.02 0.63
C LYS A 163 -6.41 -5.51 0.68
N LYS A 164 -5.69 -4.94 1.63
CA LYS A 164 -5.50 -3.51 1.79
C LYS A 164 -4.03 -3.20 2.06
N ALA A 165 -3.49 -2.20 1.37
CA ALA A 165 -2.24 -1.55 1.74
C ALA A 165 -2.54 -0.17 2.35
N ASP A 166 -1.86 0.16 3.44
CA ASP A 166 -1.86 1.51 4.01
C ASP A 166 -0.78 2.40 3.37
N GLU A 167 -0.68 3.64 3.83
CA GLU A 167 0.29 4.63 3.32
C GLU A 167 1.74 4.19 3.53
N ASP A 168 2.02 3.42 4.59
CA ASP A 168 3.35 2.89 4.90
C ASP A 168 3.68 1.64 4.07
N GLY A 169 2.68 1.09 3.35
CA GLY A 169 2.81 -0.11 2.52
C GLY A 169 2.60 -1.41 3.30
N TYR A 170 2.07 -1.34 4.53
CA TYR A 170 1.68 -2.52 5.28
C TYR A 170 0.43 -3.15 4.67
N VAL A 171 0.50 -4.45 4.39
CA VAL A 171 -0.60 -5.22 3.78
C VAL A 171 -1.36 -5.98 4.85
N SER A 172 -2.68 -5.86 4.83
CA SER A 172 -3.62 -6.58 5.70
C SER A 172 -4.74 -7.22 4.89
N SER A 173 -5.43 -8.18 5.48
CA SER A 173 -6.53 -8.93 4.85
C SER A 173 -7.89 -8.50 5.38
N CYS A 174 -8.96 -8.80 4.65
CA CYS A 174 -10.34 -8.51 5.05
C CYS A 174 -10.66 -8.97 6.48
N SER A 175 -10.16 -10.12 6.92
CA SER A 175 -10.35 -10.64 8.28
C SER A 175 -9.89 -9.71 9.40
N ASP A 176 -9.01 -8.74 9.11
CA ASP A 176 -8.48 -7.81 10.10
C ASP A 176 -9.43 -6.61 10.32
N TRP A 177 -10.32 -6.31 9.35
CA TRP A 177 -11.13 -5.09 9.31
C TRP A 177 -12.51 -5.28 8.66
N GLY A 178 -12.94 -6.49 8.45
CA GLY A 178 -14.22 -6.86 7.85
C GLY A 178 -14.50 -8.36 7.95
N GLU A 179 -15.48 -8.81 7.21
CA GLU A 179 -15.89 -10.21 7.13
C GLU A 179 -16.04 -10.65 5.67
N MET A 180 -15.42 -11.78 5.32
CA MET A 180 -15.55 -12.40 4.00
C MET A 180 -16.80 -13.27 3.95
N THR A 181 -17.67 -13.01 2.96
CA THR A 181 -18.82 -13.86 2.61
C THR A 181 -18.68 -14.24 1.13
N GLY A 182 -18.19 -15.44 0.86
CA GLY A 182 -17.81 -15.85 -0.50
C GLY A 182 -16.69 -14.96 -1.04
N SER A 183 -16.94 -14.30 -2.17
CA SER A 183 -15.98 -13.35 -2.79
C SER A 183 -16.21 -11.89 -2.37
N THR A 184 -17.06 -11.64 -1.38
CA THR A 184 -17.40 -10.28 -0.91
C THR A 184 -16.81 -10.05 0.48
N CYS A 185 -16.07 -8.97 0.63
CA CYS A 185 -15.63 -8.46 1.93
C CYS A 185 -16.58 -7.35 2.38
N ASN A 186 -17.31 -7.59 3.45
CA ASN A 186 -18.13 -6.59 4.13
C ASN A 186 -17.29 -5.85 5.16
N ILE A 187 -17.13 -4.56 4.93
CA ILE A 187 -16.25 -3.71 5.73
C ILE A 187 -16.97 -3.27 7.01
N ASP A 188 -16.27 -3.34 8.12
CA ASP A 188 -16.72 -2.87 9.41
C ASP A 188 -16.07 -1.53 9.82
N ILE A 189 -16.43 -1.04 11.00
CA ILE A 189 -15.93 0.21 11.59
C ILE A 189 -14.39 0.20 11.81
N ARG A 190 -13.73 -0.95 11.77
CA ARG A 190 -12.28 -1.07 11.93
C ARG A 190 -11.52 -0.72 10.64
N ALA A 191 -12.21 -0.67 9.51
CA ALA A 191 -11.59 -0.33 8.23
C ALA A 191 -10.98 1.06 8.24
N ARG A 192 -9.90 1.22 7.51
CA ARG A 192 -9.12 2.44 7.36
C ARG A 192 -9.00 2.79 5.88
N SER A 193 -8.75 4.07 5.60
CA SER A 193 -8.33 4.50 4.25
C SER A 193 -7.12 3.69 3.78
N GLY A 194 -7.01 3.50 2.48
CA GLY A 194 -5.92 2.76 1.86
C GLY A 194 -6.25 2.30 0.46
N VAL A 195 -5.34 1.54 -0.13
CA VAL A 195 -5.51 0.94 -1.45
C VAL A 195 -5.98 -0.50 -1.27
N TYR A 196 -7.12 -0.82 -1.86
CA TYR A 196 -7.77 -2.13 -1.78
C TYR A 196 -7.70 -2.86 -3.11
N TRP A 197 -7.51 -4.18 -3.08
CA TRP A 197 -7.56 -5.04 -4.25
C TRP A 197 -7.97 -6.46 -3.89
N CYS A 198 -8.31 -7.25 -4.90
CA CYS A 198 -8.56 -8.68 -4.78
C CYS A 198 -7.35 -9.46 -5.27
N GLU A 199 -7.05 -10.55 -4.60
CA GLU A 199 -6.04 -11.52 -5.05
C GLU A 199 -6.49 -12.95 -4.80
N SER A 200 -5.99 -13.85 -5.65
CA SER A 200 -6.10 -15.29 -5.54
C SER A 200 -4.74 -15.92 -5.81
N ALA A 201 -4.64 -17.24 -5.83
CA ALA A 201 -3.38 -17.94 -6.14
C ALA A 201 -2.76 -17.53 -7.48
N THR A 202 -3.59 -17.21 -8.48
CA THR A 202 -3.16 -17.01 -9.87
C THR A 202 -3.53 -15.65 -10.45
N GLN A 203 -4.42 -14.91 -9.79
CA GLN A 203 -5.00 -13.68 -10.32
C GLN A 203 -4.99 -12.55 -9.30
N SER A 204 -4.90 -11.33 -9.80
CA SER A 204 -5.05 -10.12 -9.02
C SER A 204 -5.85 -9.10 -9.81
N SER A 205 -6.67 -8.33 -9.12
CA SER A 205 -7.58 -7.35 -9.72
C SER A 205 -6.93 -5.98 -9.95
N ASN A 206 -7.74 -5.06 -10.50
CA ASN A 206 -7.52 -3.63 -10.32
C ASN A 206 -7.51 -3.26 -8.83
N ALA A 207 -6.92 -2.12 -8.52
CA ALA A 207 -6.91 -1.54 -7.18
C ALA A 207 -7.85 -0.32 -7.10
N ALA A 208 -8.37 -0.07 -5.91
CA ALA A 208 -9.16 1.12 -5.58
C ALA A 208 -8.57 1.83 -4.37
N ASN A 209 -8.25 3.13 -4.52
CA ASN A 209 -7.83 3.96 -3.39
C ASN A 209 -9.07 4.50 -2.69
N ILE A 210 -9.41 3.94 -1.54
CA ILE A 210 -10.62 4.24 -0.79
C ILE A 210 -10.27 5.11 0.41
N THR A 211 -10.99 6.23 0.56
CA THR A 211 -10.88 7.11 1.71
C THR A 211 -12.06 6.87 2.65
N ILE A 212 -11.77 6.57 3.92
CA ILE A 212 -12.78 6.37 4.96
C ILE A 212 -12.67 7.51 5.98
N HIS A 213 -13.71 8.34 6.02
CA HIS A 213 -13.83 9.45 6.95
C HIS A 213 -14.44 8.95 8.27
N ARG A 214 -13.78 9.22 9.38
CA ARG A 214 -14.24 8.83 10.73
C ARG A 214 -14.96 9.94 11.47
N GLU A 215 -14.83 11.16 11.00
CA GLU A 215 -15.47 12.31 11.62
C GLU A 215 -16.95 12.38 11.22
N SER A 216 -17.80 12.60 12.20
CA SER A 216 -19.19 12.96 11.94
C SER A 216 -19.22 14.35 11.32
N VAL A 217 -19.82 14.46 10.15
CA VAL A 217 -20.09 15.77 9.54
C VAL A 217 -21.33 16.36 10.23
N THR A 218 -21.12 17.38 11.03
CA THR A 218 -22.26 18.14 11.54
C THR A 218 -22.71 19.14 10.47
N LEU A 219 -23.91 18.98 9.97
CA LEU A 219 -24.51 19.90 9.01
C LEU A 219 -25.22 21.04 9.78
N HIS A 220 -25.06 22.33 9.44
CA HIS A 220 -25.73 23.47 10.07
C HIS A 220 -26.59 24.23 9.04
N CYS A 221 -27.91 24.23 9.18
CA CYS A 221 -28.81 25.00 8.36
C CYS A 221 -29.03 26.40 8.99
N ARG A 222 -28.67 27.49 8.29
CA ARG A 222 -28.94 28.85 8.75
C ARG A 222 -30.11 29.43 7.99
N HIS A 223 -31.13 29.89 8.71
CA HIS A 223 -32.15 30.71 8.17
C HIS A 223 -31.80 32.21 8.40
N GLY A 224 -32.03 33.05 7.40
CA GLY A 224 -31.66 34.49 7.45
C GLY A 224 -32.42 35.30 8.50
N ASP A 225 -33.54 34.80 9.04
CA ASP A 225 -34.29 35.48 10.09
C ASP A 225 -34.15 34.74 11.42
N GLN A 226 -33.37 35.30 12.33
CA GLN A 226 -33.03 34.70 13.64
C GLN A 226 -34.17 34.68 14.64
N ARG A 227 -35.36 35.25 14.32
CA ARG A 227 -36.46 35.41 15.27
C ARG A 227 -37.54 34.35 15.21
N LYS A 228 -37.43 33.36 14.33
CA LYS A 228 -38.40 32.25 14.23
C LYS A 228 -37.72 30.93 14.25
N GLU A 229 -38.05 30.09 15.23
CA GLU A 229 -37.72 28.69 15.22
C GLU A 229 -38.39 28.00 14.03
N LYS A 230 -37.60 27.46 13.13
CA LYS A 230 -38.06 26.68 11.98
C LYS A 230 -37.46 25.30 12.01
N ALA A 231 -38.28 24.31 11.69
CA ALA A 231 -37.78 22.96 11.46
C ALA A 231 -36.91 22.93 10.19
N ALA A 232 -35.86 22.09 10.19
CA ALA A 232 -35.00 21.88 9.05
C ALA A 232 -35.01 20.37 8.71
N ASP A 233 -35.28 20.06 7.44
CA ASP A 233 -35.21 18.72 6.92
C ASP A 233 -33.91 18.56 6.15
N PHE A 234 -33.14 17.53 6.46
CA PHE A 234 -31.87 17.23 5.82
C PHE A 234 -32.03 16.10 4.83
N TYR A 235 -31.54 16.31 3.62
CA TYR A 235 -31.60 15.33 2.54
C TYR A 235 -30.19 14.97 2.07
N LYS A 236 -29.95 13.67 1.83
CA LYS A 236 -28.79 13.14 1.12
C LYS A 236 -29.33 12.41 -0.12
N ASP A 237 -28.85 12.79 -1.31
CA ASP A 237 -29.25 12.15 -2.58
C ASP A 237 -30.79 12.03 -2.75
N LYS A 238 -31.53 13.08 -2.37
CA LYS A 238 -33.01 13.19 -2.33
C LYS A 238 -33.69 12.30 -1.27
N THR A 239 -32.95 11.64 -0.41
CA THR A 239 -33.49 10.86 0.71
C THR A 239 -33.41 11.66 2.00
N LEU A 240 -34.52 11.76 2.72
CA LEU A 240 -34.57 12.42 4.02
C LEU A 240 -33.73 11.61 5.02
N ILE A 241 -32.72 12.25 5.63
CA ILE A 241 -31.83 11.60 6.59
C ILE A 241 -32.15 11.98 8.04
N GLU A 242 -32.65 13.19 8.29
CA GLU A 242 -33.00 13.67 9.62
C GLU A 242 -34.02 14.81 9.54
N MET A 243 -34.96 14.84 10.50
CA MET A 243 -35.85 15.96 10.78
C MET A 243 -35.46 16.56 12.11
N ASP A 244 -34.96 17.78 12.15
CA ASP A 244 -34.71 18.51 13.40
C ASP A 244 -35.80 19.57 13.61
N ARG A 245 -36.56 19.44 14.70
CA ARG A 245 -37.63 20.38 15.09
C ARG A 245 -37.12 21.51 15.98
N HIS A 246 -35.83 21.51 16.38
CA HIS A 246 -35.24 22.51 17.25
C HIS A 246 -33.99 23.12 16.59
N VAL A 247 -34.14 24.36 16.11
CA VAL A 247 -33.12 25.06 15.34
C VAL A 247 -32.20 25.88 16.24
N HIS A 248 -31.08 25.25 16.64
CA HIS A 248 -29.82 25.96 16.91
C HIS A 248 -28.64 25.02 16.60
N ARG A 249 -28.39 24.70 15.34
CA ARG A 249 -27.15 24.01 14.95
C ARG A 249 -26.63 24.54 13.63
N HIS A 250 -25.35 24.85 13.61
CA HIS A 250 -24.61 25.39 12.46
C HIS A 250 -24.14 24.25 11.55
N PHE A 251 -24.28 24.39 10.23
CA PHE A 251 -23.85 23.40 9.26
C PHE A 251 -22.91 24.00 8.20
N GLY A 252 -21.71 23.48 8.07
CA GLY A 252 -20.75 23.83 7.02
C GLY A 252 -20.43 22.63 6.15
N VAL A 253 -20.59 22.75 4.84
CA VAL A 253 -20.08 21.75 3.91
C VAL A 253 -18.58 21.94 3.82
N LEU A 254 -17.79 21.04 4.38
CA LEU A 254 -16.37 20.97 4.11
C LEU A 254 -16.19 20.46 2.67
N LYS A 255 -15.86 21.38 1.74
CA LYS A 255 -15.33 20.97 0.45
C LYS A 255 -14.00 20.24 0.69
N PRO A 256 -13.77 19.08 0.09
CA PRO A 256 -12.46 18.47 0.13
C PRO A 256 -11.43 19.44 -0.47
N LYS A 257 -10.34 19.69 0.25
CA LYS A 257 -9.20 20.44 -0.26
C LYS A 257 -8.67 19.72 -1.50
N GLY A 258 -8.83 20.34 -2.68
CA GLY A 258 -8.19 19.85 -3.90
C GLY A 258 -9.08 19.73 -5.14
N GLN A 259 -10.36 20.09 -5.10
CA GLN A 259 -11.14 20.13 -6.33
C GLN A 259 -11.11 21.55 -6.95
N PRO A 260 -10.61 21.73 -8.19
CA PRO A 260 -10.69 23.01 -8.89
C PRO A 260 -12.15 23.33 -9.20
N SER A 261 -12.52 24.60 -9.03
CA SER A 261 -13.84 25.11 -9.39
C SER A 261 -14.07 24.92 -10.90
N PRO A 262 -15.24 24.44 -11.34
CA PRO A 262 -15.61 24.53 -12.73
C PRO A 262 -15.76 26.02 -13.10
N LYS A 263 -15.12 26.41 -14.21
CA LYS A 263 -15.32 27.69 -14.87
C LYS A 263 -16.65 27.71 -15.59
#